data_7bd3efe52940d7d8006eb4271d16a03d
#
_entry.id   7bd3efe52940d7d8006eb4271d16a03d
#
_cell.length_a   1.000
_cell.length_b   1.000
_cell.length_c   1.000
_cell.angle_alpha   90.00
_cell.angle_beta   90.00
_cell.angle_gamma   90.00
#
_symmetry.space_group_name_H-M   'P 1'
#
loop_
_entity.id
_entity.type
_entity.pdbx_description
1 polymer ?
#
loop_
_entity_poly.entity_id
_entity_poly.type
_entity_poly.pdbx_seq_one_letter_code
_entity_poly.pdbx_strand_id
1 'polypeptide(L)'
;MAGLAAAVFMVRDAHMTGSKIHILEEEALAGGSLDGIKRPEYGYIIRGGREMENHFECLWDMYRSIPSLEIPGASYLDEYAWLDRDDPNSSNCRLIHHRGDRVPTDGQYGLGKCASEIVKLIMTPEDKLEGITIEDWFSDEFFETNFWAYWATMFAFEKWHSVIEMRRYAMRFIHHIDGLPDLSALKFNKYNQYESMTKPLLAYLKDHGVEIWYDTQVENVIVDCANGEKLAKKLLYTREGEKHELDLTENDIVLVTNGSIVESSTYGTHHAPAPITHRLGGSWTLWKNLAKQSPDFGHPEVFCENIPERAWYISATMTMKDATLEPYFERLTKRDIHQHRVNTGGIITVTDSNWMLSFTIHRQPHFKDQKENETVVWIYALYSDTPGNYIKKRVVDCTGEEITEELLYHLGVPDDLIKKYAGEDYVNTIPVYMPYVTAYFQLRKKGDRPDVVPAGSRNLGFIGNFAESPTRDTVFTTEYSVRTAMEAVYSLLNVDRGVPEVFDSVYDIRELLKATYYLNDKKPIDQMDLPLPKIAVKGALKKVQGTWLEELLKEAKLL
;
A
#
# COMPACT_ATOMS: atom_id res chain seq x y z
N MET A 1 1.26 8.48 -9.43
CA MET A 1 2.32 7.53 -9.87
C MET A 1 2.04 6.97 -11.26
N ALA A 2 0.89 6.36 -11.54
CA ALA A 2 0.62 5.70 -12.82
C ALA A 2 0.78 6.64 -14.04
N GLY A 3 0.22 7.86 -14.00
CA GLY A 3 0.38 8.83 -15.09
C GLY A 3 1.82 9.29 -15.31
N LEU A 4 2.58 9.51 -14.23
CA LEU A 4 4.01 9.85 -14.33
C LEU A 4 4.82 8.69 -14.94
N ALA A 5 4.55 7.46 -14.50
CA ALA A 5 5.20 6.26 -15.04
C ALA A 5 4.88 6.05 -16.53
N ALA A 6 3.61 6.23 -16.91
CA ALA A 6 3.21 6.15 -18.32
C ALA A 6 3.98 7.15 -19.19
N ALA A 7 4.12 8.39 -18.74
CA ALA A 7 4.91 9.40 -19.46
C ALA A 7 6.39 9.01 -19.57
N VAL A 8 6.99 8.42 -18.52
CA VAL A 8 8.36 7.90 -18.58
C VAL A 8 8.48 6.81 -19.67
N PHE A 9 7.58 5.83 -19.69
CA PHE A 9 7.61 4.76 -20.67
C PHE A 9 7.35 5.26 -22.10
N MET A 10 6.47 6.24 -22.27
CA MET A 10 6.25 6.89 -23.57
C MET A 10 7.52 7.57 -24.09
N VAL A 11 8.24 8.30 -23.24
CA VAL A 11 9.51 8.96 -23.60
C VAL A 11 10.60 7.93 -23.83
N ARG A 12 10.84 7.04 -22.85
CA ARG A 12 12.01 6.16 -22.81
C ARG A 12 11.89 4.99 -23.78
N ASP A 13 10.74 4.32 -23.82
CA ASP A 13 10.55 3.04 -24.49
C ASP A 13 9.77 3.15 -25.80
N ALA A 14 8.78 4.04 -25.86
CA ALA A 14 8.04 4.32 -27.10
C ALA A 14 8.65 5.48 -27.92
N HIS A 15 9.72 6.11 -27.43
CA HIS A 15 10.47 7.18 -28.11
C HIS A 15 9.59 8.37 -28.53
N MET A 16 8.55 8.66 -27.77
CA MET A 16 7.70 9.81 -28.01
C MET A 16 8.43 11.11 -27.61
N THR A 17 8.21 12.15 -28.41
CA THR A 17 8.69 13.50 -28.05
C THR A 17 7.91 14.01 -26.84
N GLY A 18 8.59 14.41 -25.78
CA GLY A 18 7.94 14.81 -24.53
C GLY A 18 6.95 15.96 -24.66
N SER A 19 7.20 16.93 -25.55
CA SER A 19 6.26 18.04 -25.84
C SER A 19 4.91 17.60 -26.46
N LYS A 20 4.75 16.32 -26.78
CA LYS A 20 3.49 15.70 -27.21
C LYS A 20 2.81 14.90 -26.09
N ILE A 21 3.37 14.91 -24.89
CA ILE A 21 2.86 14.19 -23.74
C ILE A 21 2.38 15.20 -22.71
N HIS A 22 1.10 15.14 -22.39
CA HIS A 22 0.45 16.05 -21.43
C HIS A 22 -0.16 15.21 -20.31
N ILE A 23 0.17 15.56 -19.06
CA ILE A 23 -0.45 14.98 -17.87
C ILE A 23 -1.44 16.00 -17.33
N LEU A 24 -2.72 15.63 -17.26
CA LEU A 24 -3.79 16.45 -16.70
C LEU A 24 -3.96 16.04 -15.24
N GLU A 25 -3.60 16.92 -14.31
CA GLU A 25 -3.61 16.70 -12.88
C GLU A 25 -4.63 17.62 -12.21
N GLU A 26 -5.59 17.04 -11.49
CA GLU A 26 -6.64 17.79 -10.79
C GLU A 26 -6.07 18.62 -9.63
N GLU A 27 -5.08 18.08 -8.94
CA GLU A 27 -4.48 18.73 -7.77
C GLU A 27 -3.37 19.74 -8.19
N ALA A 28 -3.04 20.62 -7.26
CA ALA A 28 -1.90 21.54 -7.42
C ALA A 28 -0.53 20.85 -7.29
N LEU A 29 -0.51 19.54 -6.97
CA LEU A 29 0.68 18.75 -6.73
C LEU A 29 0.53 17.35 -7.34
N ALA A 30 1.46 16.97 -8.20
CA ALA A 30 1.47 15.64 -8.79
C ALA A 30 1.94 14.56 -7.81
N GLY A 31 1.54 13.30 -8.06
CA GLY A 31 1.98 12.14 -7.29
C GLY A 31 0.86 11.31 -6.66
N GLY A 32 -0.33 11.89 -6.55
CA GLY A 32 -1.51 11.21 -6.00
C GLY A 32 -1.32 10.80 -4.54
N SER A 33 -1.36 9.50 -4.26
CA SER A 33 -1.21 8.98 -2.89
C SER A 33 0.24 8.90 -2.38
N LEU A 34 1.25 9.25 -3.18
CA LEU A 34 2.63 9.27 -2.71
C LEU A 34 2.87 10.48 -1.81
N ASP A 35 2.90 10.20 -0.53
CA ASP A 35 2.89 11.21 0.50
C ASP A 35 4.24 11.75 0.89
N GLY A 36 4.17 12.89 1.53
CA GLY A 36 5.25 13.57 2.15
C GLY A 36 5.19 15.07 1.89
N ILE A 37 4.06 15.68 2.25
CA ILE A 37 3.86 17.11 2.09
C ILE A 37 3.85 17.77 3.46
N LYS A 38 4.53 18.91 3.57
CA LYS A 38 4.29 19.87 4.64
C LYS A 38 3.28 20.90 4.13
N ARG A 39 2.16 21.01 4.82
CA ARG A 39 1.17 22.05 4.54
C ARG A 39 1.32 23.19 5.55
N PRO A 40 1.38 24.46 5.10
CA PRO A 40 1.59 25.60 5.98
C PRO A 40 0.58 25.66 7.14
N GLU A 41 -0.68 25.32 6.86
CA GLU A 41 -1.79 25.37 7.81
C GLU A 41 -1.86 24.19 8.79
N TYR A 42 -1.22 23.06 8.48
CA TYR A 42 -1.30 21.84 9.29
C TYR A 42 0.06 21.39 9.82
N GLY A 43 1.12 21.46 9.05
CA GLY A 43 2.41 20.85 9.32
C GLY A 43 2.68 19.62 8.46
N TYR A 44 3.44 18.65 8.98
CA TYR A 44 3.77 17.44 8.25
C TYR A 44 2.59 16.48 8.20
N ILE A 45 2.35 15.88 7.03
CA ILE A 45 1.26 14.93 6.80
C ILE A 45 1.80 13.68 6.11
N ILE A 46 1.52 12.52 6.72
CA ILE A 46 1.76 11.18 6.18
C ILE A 46 0.39 10.48 6.18
N ARG A 47 -0.04 9.96 5.04
CA ARG A 47 -1.36 9.33 4.88
C ARG A 47 -1.31 7.80 4.86
N GLY A 48 -0.14 7.20 5.00
CA GLY A 48 0.01 5.75 5.05
C GLY A 48 1.45 5.34 5.32
N GLY A 49 1.65 4.11 5.79
CA GLY A 49 2.94 3.43 5.76
C GLY A 49 3.41 3.34 4.31
N ARG A 50 4.69 3.31 4.06
CA ARG A 50 5.24 3.33 2.70
C ARG A 50 6.36 2.31 2.59
N GLU A 51 5.99 1.09 2.90
CA GLU A 51 6.85 -0.06 2.78
C GLU A 51 7.06 -0.43 1.32
N MET A 52 8.23 -0.88 1.00
CA MET A 52 8.63 -1.34 -0.33
C MET A 52 9.37 -2.67 -0.22
N GLU A 53 9.61 -3.32 -1.36
CA GLU A 53 10.33 -4.60 -1.40
C GLU A 53 11.14 -4.75 -2.70
N ASN A 54 11.96 -5.80 -2.80
CA ASN A 54 12.90 -5.98 -3.90
C ASN A 54 12.25 -6.36 -5.24
N HIS A 55 11.09 -7.03 -5.20
CA HIS A 55 10.42 -7.59 -6.38
C HIS A 55 9.29 -6.71 -6.91
N PHE A 56 9.51 -5.41 -6.89
CA PHE A 56 8.72 -4.43 -7.62
C PHE A 56 9.33 -4.22 -9.01
N GLU A 57 9.21 -5.22 -9.87
CA GLU A 57 9.99 -5.38 -11.10
C GLU A 57 9.81 -4.22 -12.08
N CYS A 58 8.57 -3.77 -12.33
CA CYS A 58 8.31 -2.63 -13.22
C CYS A 58 8.73 -1.31 -12.59
N LEU A 59 8.55 -1.17 -11.28
CA LEU A 59 8.98 0.02 -10.54
C LEU A 59 10.49 0.19 -10.63
N TRP A 60 11.24 -0.86 -10.35
CA TRP A 60 12.71 -0.80 -10.38
C TRP A 60 13.26 -0.70 -11.80
N ASP A 61 12.60 -1.29 -12.79
CA ASP A 61 12.94 -1.07 -14.20
C ASP A 61 12.81 0.40 -14.58
N MET A 62 11.74 1.06 -14.15
CA MET A 62 11.56 2.50 -14.37
C MET A 62 12.66 3.32 -13.68
N TYR A 63 12.86 3.10 -12.39
CA TYR A 63 13.78 3.91 -11.59
C TYR A 63 15.26 3.69 -11.88
N ARG A 64 15.62 2.65 -12.61
CA ARG A 64 16.96 2.45 -13.15
C ARG A 64 17.40 3.59 -14.08
N SER A 65 16.44 4.21 -14.76
CA SER A 65 16.69 5.30 -15.71
C SER A 65 16.42 6.70 -15.15
N ILE A 66 15.87 6.80 -13.94
CA ILE A 66 15.58 8.09 -13.30
C ILE A 66 16.78 8.54 -12.47
N PRO A 67 17.40 9.70 -12.77
CA PRO A 67 18.53 10.19 -11.99
C PRO A 67 18.18 10.45 -10.53
N SER A 68 19.08 10.08 -9.63
CA SER A 68 19.00 10.47 -8.22
C SER A 68 19.16 11.99 -8.09
N LEU A 69 18.35 12.61 -7.23
CA LEU A 69 18.53 14.02 -6.84
C LEU A 69 19.52 14.19 -5.68
N GLU A 70 19.93 13.09 -5.04
CA GLU A 70 20.82 13.08 -3.88
C GLU A 70 22.27 12.75 -4.26
N ILE A 71 22.45 11.85 -5.23
CA ILE A 71 23.75 11.29 -5.58
C ILE A 71 24.04 11.57 -7.06
N PRO A 72 24.91 12.53 -7.38
CA PRO A 72 25.27 12.84 -8.76
C PRO A 72 25.79 11.62 -9.52
N GLY A 73 25.26 11.37 -10.71
CA GLY A 73 25.67 10.28 -11.59
C GLY A 73 25.07 8.91 -11.25
N ALA A 74 24.30 8.79 -10.19
CA ALA A 74 23.55 7.58 -9.84
C ALA A 74 22.09 7.67 -10.31
N SER A 75 21.46 6.52 -10.52
CA SER A 75 20.02 6.42 -10.62
C SER A 75 19.36 6.41 -9.22
N TYR A 76 18.07 6.67 -9.18
CA TYR A 76 17.33 6.49 -7.92
C TYR A 76 17.37 5.03 -7.44
N LEU A 77 17.37 4.07 -8.34
CA LEU A 77 17.51 2.66 -7.97
C LEU A 77 18.87 2.37 -7.32
N ASP A 78 19.95 2.99 -7.82
CA ASP A 78 21.28 2.85 -7.20
C ASP A 78 21.29 3.43 -5.79
N GLU A 79 20.75 4.65 -5.62
CA GLU A 79 20.61 5.30 -4.31
C GLU A 79 19.86 4.40 -3.32
N TYR A 80 18.71 3.88 -3.74
CA TYR A 80 17.87 3.01 -2.93
C TYR A 80 18.59 1.70 -2.57
N ALA A 81 19.22 1.04 -3.53
CA ALA A 81 19.92 -0.23 -3.30
C ALA A 81 21.13 -0.06 -2.39
N TRP A 82 21.86 1.05 -2.51
CA TRP A 82 23.00 1.34 -1.64
C TRP A 82 22.56 1.65 -0.22
N LEU A 83 21.50 2.45 -0.04
CA LEU A 83 20.93 2.73 1.27
C LEU A 83 20.54 1.45 2.00
N ASP A 84 19.88 0.55 1.29
CA ASP A 84 19.38 -0.73 1.81
C ASP A 84 20.51 -1.72 2.17
N ARG A 85 21.58 -1.73 1.36
CA ARG A 85 22.78 -2.51 1.65
C ARG A 85 23.51 -2.00 2.89
N ASP A 86 23.60 -0.68 3.04
CA ASP A 86 24.37 -0.03 4.10
C ASP A 86 23.56 0.03 5.42
N ASP A 87 22.23 0.04 5.33
CA ASP A 87 21.30 0.03 6.46
C ASP A 87 20.15 -0.98 6.23
N PRO A 88 20.40 -2.30 6.33
CA PRO A 88 19.36 -3.32 6.22
C PRO A 88 18.28 -3.13 7.27
N ASN A 89 17.02 -3.19 6.83
CA ASN A 89 15.90 -2.97 7.73
C ASN A 89 15.65 -4.16 8.66
N SER A 90 15.22 -3.85 9.88
CA SER A 90 14.68 -4.84 10.82
C SER A 90 13.91 -4.13 11.93
N SER A 91 12.94 -4.83 12.54
CA SER A 91 12.23 -4.37 13.73
C SER A 91 12.67 -5.16 14.96
N ASN A 92 12.90 -4.47 16.07
CA ASN A 92 13.15 -5.08 17.37
C ASN A 92 11.86 -5.30 18.18
N CYS A 93 10.74 -4.71 17.74
CA CYS A 93 9.45 -4.80 18.41
C CYS A 93 8.33 -4.68 17.36
N ARG A 94 7.59 -5.75 17.14
CA ARG A 94 6.51 -5.78 16.14
C ARG A 94 5.13 -5.60 16.75
N LEU A 95 4.93 -6.21 17.94
CA LEU A 95 3.66 -6.19 18.66
C LEU A 95 3.87 -5.74 20.10
N ILE A 96 2.95 -4.94 20.60
CA ILE A 96 2.87 -4.53 22.01
C ILE A 96 1.46 -4.74 22.56
N HIS A 97 1.35 -4.84 23.88
CA HIS A 97 0.12 -4.89 24.63
C HIS A 97 0.32 -4.30 26.05
N HIS A 98 -0.72 -4.34 26.89
CA HIS A 98 -0.66 -4.00 28.31
C HIS A 98 0.17 -2.73 28.59
N ARG A 99 -0.12 -1.65 27.84
CA ARG A 99 0.55 -0.35 28.00
C ARG A 99 2.06 -0.39 27.71
N GLY A 100 2.41 -1.01 26.61
CA GLY A 100 3.76 -0.98 26.06
C GLY A 100 4.65 -2.15 26.49
N ASP A 101 4.07 -3.22 26.99
CA ASP A 101 4.78 -4.47 27.09
C ASP A 101 4.95 -5.07 25.69
N ARG A 102 6.15 -5.57 25.42
CA ARG A 102 6.43 -6.24 24.14
C ARG A 102 5.82 -7.63 24.15
N VAL A 103 5.10 -7.99 23.10
CA VAL A 103 4.62 -9.36 22.94
C VAL A 103 5.79 -10.25 22.54
N PRO A 104 6.16 -11.23 23.36
CA PRO A 104 7.24 -12.16 23.03
C PRO A 104 6.73 -13.18 21.99
N THR A 105 7.01 -12.90 20.74
CA THR A 105 6.54 -13.74 19.62
C THR A 105 7.58 -14.74 19.13
N ASP A 106 8.88 -14.51 19.40
CA ASP A 106 10.02 -15.26 18.86
C ASP A 106 9.91 -15.49 17.33
N GLY A 107 9.22 -14.60 16.64
CA GLY A 107 8.93 -14.70 15.21
C GLY A 107 7.86 -15.75 14.87
N GLN A 108 7.03 -16.15 15.83
CA GLN A 108 5.96 -17.12 15.61
C GLN A 108 4.68 -16.46 15.12
N TYR A 109 3.99 -17.17 14.24
CA TYR A 109 2.70 -16.76 13.68
C TYR A 109 1.51 -17.22 14.53
N GLY A 110 1.65 -18.31 15.26
CA GLY A 110 0.60 -18.87 16.11
C GLY A 110 -0.58 -19.44 15.34
N LEU A 111 -0.40 -19.82 14.07
CA LEU A 111 -1.48 -20.29 13.20
C LEU A 111 -2.04 -21.66 13.61
N GLY A 112 -1.21 -22.58 14.09
CA GLY A 112 -1.66 -23.92 14.40
C GLY A 112 -2.45 -24.55 13.24
N LYS A 113 -3.70 -24.95 13.51
CA LYS A 113 -4.60 -25.54 12.50
C LYS A 113 -5.01 -24.56 11.39
N CYS A 114 -5.01 -23.24 11.67
CA CYS A 114 -5.42 -22.23 10.70
C CYS A 114 -4.44 -22.12 9.52
N ALA A 115 -3.22 -22.63 9.62
CA ALA A 115 -2.30 -22.66 8.49
C ALA A 115 -2.89 -23.37 7.27
N SER A 116 -3.71 -24.40 7.48
CA SER A 116 -4.40 -25.12 6.40
C SER A 116 -5.46 -24.27 5.67
N GLU A 117 -6.04 -23.25 6.33
CA GLU A 117 -7.02 -22.35 5.75
C GLU A 117 -6.36 -21.41 4.72
N ILE A 118 -5.13 -20.97 4.99
CA ILE A 118 -4.33 -20.18 4.04
C ILE A 118 -3.99 -21.02 2.81
N VAL A 119 -3.55 -22.26 3.00
CA VAL A 119 -3.25 -23.17 1.87
C VAL A 119 -4.50 -23.41 1.03
N LYS A 120 -5.67 -23.67 1.66
CA LYS A 120 -6.93 -23.84 0.98
C LYS A 120 -7.31 -22.57 0.18
N LEU A 121 -7.08 -21.37 0.73
CA LEU A 121 -7.34 -20.11 0.04
C LEU A 121 -6.48 -20.00 -1.23
N ILE A 122 -5.18 -20.22 -1.13
CA ILE A 122 -4.26 -20.15 -2.28
C ILE A 122 -4.66 -21.13 -3.39
N MET A 123 -5.08 -22.33 -3.01
CA MET A 123 -5.48 -23.38 -3.96
C MET A 123 -6.87 -23.17 -4.57
N THR A 124 -7.69 -22.27 -4.03
CA THR A 124 -9.06 -22.04 -4.53
C THR A 124 -9.04 -21.03 -5.69
N PRO A 125 -9.62 -21.35 -6.86
CA PRO A 125 -9.74 -20.40 -7.97
C PRO A 125 -10.55 -19.16 -7.59
N GLU A 126 -10.18 -17.99 -8.15
CA GLU A 126 -10.82 -16.70 -7.80
C GLU A 126 -12.33 -16.66 -8.09
N ASP A 127 -12.79 -17.31 -9.15
CA ASP A 127 -14.22 -17.38 -9.50
C ASP A 127 -15.08 -18.05 -8.43
N LYS A 128 -14.47 -18.83 -7.53
CA LYS A 128 -15.13 -19.45 -6.38
C LYS A 128 -15.10 -18.59 -5.12
N LEU A 129 -14.43 -17.46 -5.18
CA LEU A 129 -14.23 -16.54 -4.06
C LEU A 129 -15.03 -15.25 -4.21
N GLU A 130 -15.74 -15.07 -5.33
CA GLU A 130 -16.58 -13.89 -5.55
C GLU A 130 -17.66 -13.75 -4.47
N GLY A 131 -17.76 -12.57 -3.88
CA GLY A 131 -18.75 -12.26 -2.85
C GLY A 131 -18.46 -12.86 -1.47
N ILE A 132 -17.28 -13.47 -1.26
CA ILE A 132 -16.86 -14.04 0.03
C ILE A 132 -15.94 -13.03 0.74
N THR A 133 -16.23 -12.75 2.01
CA THR A 133 -15.37 -11.93 2.87
C THR A 133 -14.25 -12.76 3.49
N ILE A 134 -13.27 -12.09 4.08
CA ILE A 134 -12.21 -12.75 4.84
C ILE A 134 -12.83 -13.48 6.06
N GLU A 135 -13.80 -12.87 6.76
CA GLU A 135 -14.48 -13.49 7.90
C GLU A 135 -15.37 -14.69 7.53
N ASP A 136 -15.88 -14.75 6.29
CA ASP A 136 -16.62 -15.93 5.81
C ASP A 136 -15.69 -17.10 5.48
N TRP A 137 -14.43 -16.83 5.23
CA TRP A 137 -13.45 -17.84 4.82
C TRP A 137 -12.68 -18.45 5.99
N PHE A 138 -12.22 -17.62 6.92
CA PHE A 138 -11.37 -18.03 8.04
C PHE A 138 -12.18 -18.29 9.30
N SER A 139 -11.71 -19.22 10.12
CA SER A 139 -12.28 -19.50 11.45
C SER A 139 -12.01 -18.33 12.43
N ASP A 140 -12.79 -18.27 13.51
CA ASP A 140 -12.60 -17.25 14.55
C ASP A 140 -11.22 -17.31 15.17
N GLU A 141 -10.66 -18.51 15.34
CA GLU A 141 -9.31 -18.73 15.88
C GLU A 141 -8.21 -18.08 15.01
N PHE A 142 -8.42 -17.98 13.70
CA PHE A 142 -7.47 -17.31 12.80
C PHE A 142 -7.25 -15.85 13.18
N PHE A 143 -8.30 -15.15 13.59
CA PHE A 143 -8.25 -13.73 13.93
C PHE A 143 -7.58 -13.43 15.28
N GLU A 144 -7.36 -14.46 16.10
CA GLU A 144 -6.64 -14.34 17.37
C GLU A 144 -5.13 -14.63 17.23
N THR A 145 -4.67 -14.95 16.02
CA THR A 145 -3.27 -15.29 15.76
C THR A 145 -2.39 -14.04 15.59
N ASN A 146 -1.09 -14.18 15.89
CA ASN A 146 -0.11 -13.14 15.54
C ASN A 146 -0.03 -12.91 14.03
N PHE A 147 -0.29 -13.97 13.23
CA PHE A 147 -0.34 -13.84 11.77
C PHE A 147 -1.36 -12.79 11.34
N TRP A 148 -2.58 -12.83 11.87
CA TRP A 148 -3.60 -11.85 11.53
C TRP A 148 -3.18 -10.43 11.95
N ALA A 149 -2.64 -10.27 13.16
CA ALA A 149 -2.15 -8.98 13.62
C ALA A 149 -1.05 -8.42 12.71
N TYR A 150 -0.11 -9.26 12.27
CA TYR A 150 0.92 -8.84 11.31
C TYR A 150 0.35 -8.50 9.93
N TRP A 151 -0.51 -9.36 9.41
CA TRP A 151 -1.04 -9.27 8.06
C TRP A 151 -2.03 -8.12 7.91
N ALA A 152 -3.00 -8.03 8.81
CA ALA A 152 -4.03 -6.99 8.79
C ALA A 152 -3.41 -5.59 8.87
N THR A 153 -2.46 -5.38 9.77
CA THR A 153 -1.86 -4.05 9.96
C THR A 153 -0.82 -3.70 8.90
N MET A 154 -0.15 -4.69 8.31
CA MET A 154 0.79 -4.48 7.20
C MET A 154 0.07 -4.01 5.93
N PHE A 155 -1.07 -4.61 5.62
CA PHE A 155 -1.77 -4.40 4.35
C PHE A 155 -3.11 -3.67 4.50
N ALA A 156 -3.47 -3.24 5.71
CA ALA A 156 -4.75 -2.60 6.04
C ALA A 156 -5.98 -3.48 5.72
N PHE A 157 -5.87 -4.79 5.95
CA PHE A 157 -7.00 -5.70 5.80
C PHE A 157 -7.92 -5.68 7.03
N GLU A 158 -9.22 -5.70 6.76
CA GLU A 158 -10.25 -5.95 7.74
C GLU A 158 -11.04 -7.22 7.40
N LYS A 159 -11.73 -7.78 8.40
CA LYS A 159 -12.45 -9.06 8.27
C LYS A 159 -13.50 -9.06 7.16
N TRP A 160 -14.17 -7.93 6.94
CA TRP A 160 -15.23 -7.75 5.94
C TRP A 160 -14.72 -7.49 4.51
N HIS A 161 -13.41 -7.33 4.30
CA HIS A 161 -12.81 -7.17 2.98
C HIS A 161 -12.92 -8.43 2.12
N SER A 162 -12.77 -8.27 0.82
CA SER A 162 -12.79 -9.36 -0.14
C SER A 162 -11.67 -10.37 0.09
N VAL A 163 -12.02 -11.64 0.18
CA VAL A 163 -11.05 -12.73 0.30
C VAL A 163 -10.22 -12.94 -0.99
N ILE A 164 -10.70 -12.45 -2.15
CA ILE A 164 -9.93 -12.46 -3.40
C ILE A 164 -8.66 -11.61 -3.23
N GLU A 165 -8.78 -10.42 -2.65
CA GLU A 165 -7.63 -9.55 -2.44
C GLU A 165 -6.67 -10.17 -1.41
N MET A 166 -7.17 -10.75 -0.33
CA MET A 166 -6.36 -11.50 0.64
C MET A 166 -5.58 -12.63 -0.05
N ARG A 167 -6.22 -13.39 -0.95
CA ARG A 167 -5.57 -14.45 -1.72
C ARG A 167 -4.45 -13.90 -2.61
N ARG A 168 -4.73 -12.82 -3.34
CA ARG A 168 -3.72 -12.18 -4.22
C ARG A 168 -2.50 -11.73 -3.42
N TYR A 169 -2.71 -11.10 -2.26
CA TYR A 169 -1.63 -10.70 -1.37
C TYR A 169 -0.86 -11.90 -0.81
N ALA A 170 -1.56 -12.96 -0.40
CA ALA A 170 -0.91 -14.18 0.09
C ALA A 170 -0.02 -14.81 -0.99
N MET A 171 -0.48 -14.90 -2.22
CA MET A 171 0.31 -15.40 -3.35
C MET A 171 1.48 -14.48 -3.69
N ARG A 172 1.24 -13.16 -3.69
CA ARG A 172 2.23 -12.15 -4.09
C ARG A 172 3.39 -12.04 -3.11
N PHE A 173 3.13 -12.21 -1.80
CA PHE A 173 4.09 -11.95 -0.74
C PHE A 173 4.52 -13.17 0.07
N ILE A 174 4.22 -14.39 -0.39
CA ILE A 174 4.58 -15.62 0.32
C ILE A 174 6.11 -15.75 0.54
N HIS A 175 6.91 -15.21 -0.35
CA HIS A 175 8.38 -15.23 -0.22
C HIS A 175 8.92 -14.36 0.93
N HIS A 176 8.10 -13.46 1.47
CA HIS A 176 8.43 -12.61 2.61
C HIS A 176 7.99 -13.17 3.95
N ILE A 177 7.46 -14.39 3.97
CA ILE A 177 6.88 -14.95 5.18
C ILE A 177 7.91 -15.12 6.32
N ASP A 178 9.17 -15.29 6.01
CA ASP A 178 10.24 -15.36 7.00
C ASP A 178 10.60 -13.99 7.61
N GLY A 179 10.36 -12.90 6.89
CA GLY A 179 10.72 -11.54 7.26
C GLY A 179 9.54 -10.65 7.70
N LEU A 180 8.32 -11.18 7.87
CA LEU A 180 7.19 -10.40 8.38
C LEU A 180 7.24 -10.15 9.89
N PRO A 181 7.67 -11.11 10.74
CA PRO A 181 7.70 -10.90 12.18
C PRO A 181 8.72 -9.87 12.65
N ASP A 182 9.84 -9.73 11.93
CA ASP A 182 10.91 -8.77 12.23
C ASP A 182 11.04 -7.65 11.19
N LEU A 183 10.15 -7.61 10.20
CA LEU A 183 10.10 -6.63 9.11
C LEU A 183 11.38 -6.53 8.26
N SER A 184 12.25 -7.54 8.30
CA SER A 184 13.47 -7.60 7.50
C SER A 184 13.20 -7.68 5.98
N ALA A 185 11.98 -8.12 5.61
CA ALA A 185 11.51 -8.11 4.23
C ALA A 185 11.28 -6.71 3.66
N LEU A 186 11.07 -5.71 4.51
CA LEU A 186 10.68 -4.37 4.11
C LEU A 186 11.87 -3.47 3.86
N LYS A 187 11.65 -2.49 3.00
CA LYS A 187 12.62 -1.48 2.62
C LYS A 187 11.99 -0.11 2.60
N PHE A 188 12.80 0.91 2.84
CA PHE A 188 12.34 2.28 3.00
C PHE A 188 13.24 3.26 2.27
N ASN A 189 12.63 4.32 1.75
CA ASN A 189 13.34 5.46 1.18
C ASN A 189 14.14 6.23 2.25
N LYS A 190 15.03 7.08 1.78
CA LYS A 190 15.76 8.02 2.64
C LYS A 190 14.82 9.03 3.31
N TYR A 191 13.96 9.63 2.51
CA TYR A 191 12.89 10.55 2.93
C TYR A 191 11.53 9.97 2.58
N ASN A 192 10.45 10.75 2.74
CA ASN A 192 9.13 10.37 2.26
C ASN A 192 9.11 10.10 0.74
N GLN A 193 8.06 9.41 0.26
CA GLN A 193 8.00 9.00 -1.15
C GLN A 193 7.85 10.17 -2.12
N TYR A 194 7.24 11.28 -1.71
CA TYR A 194 7.15 12.44 -2.59
C TYR A 194 8.54 13.00 -2.89
N GLU A 195 9.35 13.19 -1.87
CA GLU A 195 10.71 13.74 -2.02
C GLU A 195 11.69 12.76 -2.67
N SER A 196 11.57 11.48 -2.31
CA SER A 196 12.51 10.45 -2.79
C SER A 196 12.14 9.89 -4.16
N MET A 197 10.84 9.80 -4.50
CA MET A 197 10.38 9.12 -5.70
C MET A 197 9.69 10.08 -6.69
N THR A 198 8.75 10.88 -6.24
CA THR A 198 7.96 11.74 -7.13
C THR A 198 8.79 12.88 -7.70
N LYS A 199 9.56 13.58 -6.87
CA LYS A 199 10.41 14.70 -7.35
C LYS A 199 11.42 14.30 -8.43
N PRO A 200 12.16 13.17 -8.32
CA PRO A 200 13.01 12.71 -9.41
C PRO A 200 12.28 12.44 -10.73
N LEU A 201 11.07 11.85 -10.66
CA LEU A 201 10.24 11.64 -11.85
C LEU A 201 9.84 12.96 -12.50
N LEU A 202 9.39 13.93 -11.70
CA LEU A 202 9.02 15.26 -12.19
C LEU A 202 10.22 15.98 -12.86
N ALA A 203 11.39 15.87 -12.27
CA ALA A 203 12.62 16.43 -12.85
C ALA A 203 12.93 15.76 -14.20
N TYR A 204 12.93 14.43 -14.25
CA TYR A 204 13.17 13.66 -15.47
C TYR A 204 12.17 14.03 -16.59
N LEU A 205 10.87 14.07 -16.29
CA LEU A 205 9.85 14.38 -17.27
C LEU A 205 9.96 15.83 -17.78
N LYS A 206 10.26 16.77 -16.91
CA LYS A 206 10.54 18.17 -17.28
C LYS A 206 11.74 18.30 -18.21
N ASP A 207 12.83 17.60 -17.92
CA ASP A 207 14.05 17.63 -18.75
C ASP A 207 13.79 17.04 -20.15
N HIS A 208 12.80 16.16 -20.28
CA HIS A 208 12.36 15.60 -21.56
C HIS A 208 11.23 16.41 -22.24
N GLY A 209 10.79 17.52 -21.63
CA GLY A 209 9.79 18.41 -22.21
C GLY A 209 8.34 17.93 -22.05
N VAL A 210 8.05 17.03 -21.13
CA VAL A 210 6.68 16.61 -20.79
C VAL A 210 5.99 17.73 -20.01
N GLU A 211 4.75 18.04 -20.37
CA GLU A 211 3.95 19.06 -19.71
C GLU A 211 2.97 18.47 -18.70
N ILE A 212 2.89 19.09 -17.52
CA ILE A 212 1.88 18.77 -16.51
C ILE A 212 0.95 19.98 -16.38
N TRP A 213 -0.33 19.76 -16.64
CA TRP A 213 -1.38 20.74 -16.47
C TRP A 213 -2.04 20.53 -15.12
N TYR A 214 -1.63 21.29 -14.14
CA TYR A 214 -2.23 21.30 -12.81
C TYR A 214 -3.59 21.99 -12.81
N ASP A 215 -4.34 21.85 -11.72
CA ASP A 215 -5.70 22.41 -11.55
C ASP A 215 -6.61 22.07 -12.75
N THR A 216 -6.43 20.85 -13.30
CA THR A 216 -7.10 20.39 -14.51
C THR A 216 -7.88 19.11 -14.23
N GLN A 217 -9.18 19.24 -14.00
CA GLN A 217 -10.09 18.12 -13.73
C GLN A 217 -10.70 17.60 -15.03
N VAL A 218 -10.41 16.34 -15.40
CA VAL A 218 -11.08 15.67 -16.52
C VAL A 218 -12.43 15.15 -16.04
N GLU A 219 -13.50 15.67 -16.64
CA GLU A 219 -14.89 15.30 -16.29
C GLU A 219 -15.35 14.06 -17.07
N ASN A 220 -14.90 13.90 -18.32
CA ASN A 220 -15.26 12.76 -19.16
C ASN A 220 -14.27 12.56 -20.32
N VAL A 221 -14.20 11.33 -20.79
CA VAL A 221 -13.62 10.97 -22.08
C VAL A 221 -14.76 10.40 -22.94
N ILE A 222 -15.10 11.08 -24.01
CA ILE A 222 -16.13 10.60 -24.95
C ILE A 222 -15.51 9.54 -25.84
N VAL A 223 -16.09 8.34 -25.80
CA VAL A 223 -15.59 7.15 -26.50
C VAL A 223 -16.63 6.67 -27.50
N ASP A 224 -16.20 6.49 -28.74
CA ASP A 224 -16.99 5.77 -29.75
C ASP A 224 -16.80 4.27 -29.53
N CYS A 225 -17.88 3.57 -29.19
CA CYS A 225 -17.90 2.14 -28.89
C CYS A 225 -18.59 1.33 -30.02
N ALA A 226 -18.56 1.81 -31.27
CA ALA A 226 -19.20 1.12 -32.37
C ALA A 226 -18.41 -0.11 -32.85
N ASN A 227 -19.13 -1.13 -33.34
CA ASN A 227 -18.57 -2.33 -33.99
C ASN A 227 -17.57 -3.12 -33.15
N GLY A 228 -17.65 -3.03 -31.82
CA GLY A 228 -16.73 -3.71 -30.90
C GLY A 228 -15.37 -3.01 -30.73
N GLU A 229 -15.14 -1.90 -31.43
CA GLU A 229 -13.99 -1.03 -31.23
C GLU A 229 -14.29 0.03 -30.17
N LYS A 230 -13.25 0.56 -29.52
CA LYS A 230 -13.32 1.65 -28.54
C LYS A 230 -12.29 2.70 -28.93
N LEU A 231 -12.80 3.87 -29.33
CA LEU A 231 -11.98 4.98 -29.80
C LEU A 231 -12.32 6.26 -29.02
N ALA A 232 -11.40 6.73 -28.20
CA ALA A 232 -11.53 8.04 -27.54
C ALA A 232 -11.53 9.17 -28.58
N LYS A 233 -12.57 10.00 -28.55
CA LYS A 233 -12.83 11.05 -29.52
C LYS A 233 -12.69 12.46 -28.97
N LYS A 234 -12.90 12.64 -27.66
CA LYS A 234 -12.91 13.97 -27.05
C LYS A 234 -12.66 13.87 -25.55
N LEU A 235 -11.90 14.82 -25.00
CA LEU A 235 -11.81 15.08 -23.57
C LEU A 235 -12.69 16.27 -23.19
N LEU A 236 -13.42 16.11 -22.09
CA LEU A 236 -14.13 17.21 -21.44
C LEU A 236 -13.45 17.46 -20.10
N TYR A 237 -12.97 18.67 -19.89
CA TYR A 237 -12.25 19.02 -18.67
C TYR A 237 -12.48 20.46 -18.23
N THR A 238 -12.29 20.71 -16.95
CA THR A 238 -12.27 22.04 -16.36
C THR A 238 -10.84 22.38 -15.97
N ARG A 239 -10.35 23.53 -16.37
CA ARG A 239 -9.04 24.06 -16.00
C ARG A 239 -9.18 25.50 -15.53
N GLU A 240 -8.61 25.81 -14.38
CA GLU A 240 -8.69 27.16 -13.79
C GLU A 240 -10.14 27.68 -13.67
N GLY A 241 -11.09 26.76 -13.47
CA GLY A 241 -12.53 27.06 -13.36
C GLY A 241 -13.28 27.23 -14.70
N GLU A 242 -12.59 27.12 -15.82
CA GLU A 242 -13.20 27.20 -17.15
C GLU A 242 -13.34 25.83 -17.81
N LYS A 243 -14.47 25.60 -18.50
CA LYS A 243 -14.73 24.34 -19.21
C LYS A 243 -14.08 24.33 -20.57
N HIS A 244 -13.44 23.24 -20.90
CA HIS A 244 -12.74 23.01 -22.15
C HIS A 244 -13.15 21.71 -22.80
N GLU A 245 -13.03 21.65 -24.11
CA GLU A 245 -13.13 20.43 -24.91
C GLU A 245 -11.87 20.28 -25.76
N LEU A 246 -11.35 19.07 -25.85
CA LEU A 246 -10.24 18.73 -26.73
C LEU A 246 -10.66 17.57 -27.63
N ASP A 247 -10.77 17.83 -28.93
CA ASP A 247 -11.03 16.79 -29.92
C ASP A 247 -9.79 15.92 -30.11
N LEU A 248 -10.01 14.62 -30.22
CA LEU A 248 -8.98 13.60 -30.36
C LEU A 248 -9.10 12.91 -31.72
N THR A 249 -7.97 12.52 -32.27
CA THR A 249 -7.85 11.70 -33.47
C THR A 249 -7.52 10.25 -33.09
N GLU A 250 -7.50 9.36 -34.05
CA GLU A 250 -7.07 7.97 -33.87
C GLU A 250 -5.58 7.81 -33.50
N ASN A 251 -4.79 8.88 -33.71
CA ASN A 251 -3.35 8.91 -33.39
C ASN A 251 -3.06 9.46 -31.98
N ASP A 252 -4.07 9.99 -31.31
CA ASP A 252 -3.95 10.47 -29.94
C ASP A 252 -4.24 9.32 -28.98
N ILE A 253 -3.44 9.16 -27.96
CA ILE A 253 -3.61 8.11 -26.93
C ILE A 253 -4.06 8.74 -25.64
N VAL A 254 -5.08 8.16 -25.03
CA VAL A 254 -5.61 8.58 -23.72
C VAL A 254 -5.36 7.46 -22.72
N LEU A 255 -4.63 7.76 -21.66
CA LEU A 255 -4.49 6.89 -20.51
C LEU A 255 -5.22 7.52 -19.31
N VAL A 256 -6.27 6.87 -18.85
CA VAL A 256 -7.04 7.31 -17.70
C VAL A 256 -6.44 6.69 -16.45
N THR A 257 -5.95 7.54 -15.55
CA THR A 257 -5.60 7.09 -14.20
C THR A 257 -6.68 7.57 -13.26
N ASN A 258 -7.30 6.64 -12.58
CA ASN A 258 -8.33 6.91 -11.61
C ASN A 258 -7.96 6.27 -10.29
N GLY A 259 -8.57 6.71 -9.23
CA GLY A 259 -8.56 5.99 -8.00
C GLY A 259 -7.34 6.25 -7.16
N SER A 260 -6.99 7.51 -6.99
CA SER A 260 -6.28 7.85 -5.78
C SER A 260 -7.13 7.43 -4.58
N ILE A 261 -6.66 6.44 -3.84
CA ILE A 261 -7.32 5.97 -2.61
C ILE A 261 -7.37 7.04 -1.52
N VAL A 262 -6.65 8.12 -1.71
CA VAL A 262 -6.62 9.28 -0.80
C VAL A 262 -7.39 10.48 -1.36
N GLU A 263 -8.09 10.32 -2.48
CA GLU A 263 -8.99 11.34 -2.99
C GLU A 263 -10.09 11.64 -1.97
N SER A 264 -10.53 12.89 -1.94
CA SER A 264 -11.53 13.39 -0.97
C SER A 264 -11.09 13.32 0.49
N SER A 265 -9.80 13.16 0.76
CA SER A 265 -9.26 13.25 2.13
C SER A 265 -9.59 14.59 2.75
N THR A 266 -9.94 14.54 4.04
CA THR A 266 -10.11 15.72 4.88
C THR A 266 -9.10 15.71 6.01
N TYR A 267 -8.77 16.89 6.49
CA TYR A 267 -7.75 17.08 7.50
C TYR A 267 -8.37 17.71 8.74
N GLY A 268 -8.09 17.12 9.89
CA GLY A 268 -8.33 17.74 11.18
C GLY A 268 -7.17 18.64 11.60
N THR A 269 -7.17 18.98 12.86
CA THR A 269 -6.08 19.70 13.52
C THR A 269 -5.77 19.04 14.84
N HIS A 270 -4.77 19.52 15.54
CA HIS A 270 -4.50 19.06 16.91
C HIS A 270 -5.73 19.17 17.83
N HIS A 271 -6.59 20.17 17.60
CA HIS A 271 -7.77 20.49 18.42
C HIS A 271 -9.13 20.19 17.76
N ALA A 272 -9.14 19.68 16.54
CA ALA A 272 -10.37 19.35 15.83
C ALA A 272 -10.25 18.02 15.05
N PRO A 273 -11.30 17.17 15.05
CA PRO A 273 -11.32 15.97 14.22
C PRO A 273 -11.33 16.34 12.73
N ALA A 274 -10.93 15.40 11.90
CA ALA A 274 -11.07 15.54 10.46
C ALA A 274 -12.57 15.49 10.08
N PRO A 275 -13.08 16.41 9.26
CA PRO A 275 -14.48 16.39 8.83
C PRO A 275 -14.83 15.11 8.08
N ILE A 276 -15.87 14.41 8.49
CA ILE A 276 -16.39 13.25 7.79
C ILE A 276 -17.10 13.72 6.50
N THR A 277 -16.74 13.14 5.36
CA THR A 277 -17.34 13.43 4.07
C THR A 277 -17.53 12.16 3.25
N HIS A 278 -18.60 12.13 2.46
CA HIS A 278 -18.84 11.11 1.44
C HIS A 278 -18.79 11.71 0.04
N ARG A 279 -18.15 12.88 -0.12
CA ARG A 279 -18.03 13.54 -1.41
C ARG A 279 -17.21 12.68 -2.37
N LEU A 280 -17.78 12.39 -3.51
CA LEU A 280 -17.04 11.83 -4.64
C LEU A 280 -16.17 12.92 -5.26
N GLY A 281 -14.90 12.62 -5.47
CA GLY A 281 -14.00 13.49 -6.19
C GLY A 281 -14.08 13.31 -7.71
N GLY A 282 -13.19 14.00 -8.41
CA GLY A 282 -13.15 14.00 -9.87
C GLY A 282 -12.88 12.63 -10.48
N SER A 283 -12.03 11.81 -9.86
CA SER A 283 -11.73 10.47 -10.37
C SER A 283 -12.96 9.57 -10.39
N TRP A 284 -13.76 9.52 -9.33
CA TRP A 284 -14.98 8.72 -9.29
C TRP A 284 -16.02 9.25 -10.28
N THR A 285 -16.13 10.57 -10.44
CA THR A 285 -17.02 11.21 -11.41
C THR A 285 -16.62 10.83 -12.82
N LEU A 286 -15.35 10.91 -13.16
CA LEU A 286 -14.82 10.49 -14.46
C LEU A 286 -15.10 9.01 -14.74
N TRP A 287 -14.82 8.12 -13.78
CA TRP A 287 -15.06 6.69 -13.98
C TRP A 287 -16.55 6.37 -14.15
N LYS A 288 -17.44 6.99 -13.36
CA LYS A 288 -18.89 6.87 -13.56
C LYS A 288 -19.35 7.33 -14.93
N ASN A 289 -18.77 8.39 -15.46
CA ASN A 289 -19.10 8.88 -16.80
C ASN A 289 -18.60 7.95 -17.91
N LEU A 290 -17.43 7.37 -17.74
CA LEU A 290 -16.90 6.34 -18.64
C LEU A 290 -17.75 5.06 -18.59
N ALA A 291 -18.06 4.55 -17.41
CA ALA A 291 -18.84 3.32 -17.22
C ALA A 291 -20.25 3.36 -17.88
N LYS A 292 -20.84 4.56 -18.01
CA LYS A 292 -22.10 4.72 -18.74
C LYS A 292 -22.01 4.47 -20.24
N GLN A 293 -20.80 4.50 -20.82
CA GLN A 293 -20.58 4.39 -22.26
C GLN A 293 -20.32 2.96 -22.71
N SER A 294 -19.76 2.11 -21.83
CA SER A 294 -19.52 0.69 -22.12
C SER A 294 -19.46 -0.13 -20.83
N PRO A 295 -20.02 -1.32 -20.80
CA PRO A 295 -19.88 -2.25 -19.66
C PRO A 295 -18.42 -2.71 -19.46
N ASP A 296 -17.57 -2.62 -20.50
CA ASP A 296 -16.15 -2.98 -20.41
C ASP A 296 -15.33 -1.94 -19.62
N PHE A 297 -15.93 -0.82 -19.24
CA PHE A 297 -15.28 0.23 -18.45
C PHE A 297 -15.52 0.07 -16.94
N GLY A 298 -16.04 -1.09 -16.52
CA GLY A 298 -16.19 -1.48 -15.12
C GLY A 298 -17.42 -0.89 -14.43
N HIS A 299 -17.49 -1.10 -13.11
CA HIS A 299 -18.64 -0.74 -12.26
C HIS A 299 -18.16 0.06 -11.04
N PRO A 300 -17.92 1.37 -11.18
CA PRO A 300 -17.36 2.22 -10.10
C PRO A 300 -18.21 2.25 -8.83
N GLU A 301 -19.53 2.06 -8.95
CA GLU A 301 -20.45 2.01 -7.81
C GLU A 301 -20.11 0.92 -6.80
N VAL A 302 -19.51 -0.18 -7.22
CA VAL A 302 -19.03 -1.26 -6.36
C VAL A 302 -18.00 -0.74 -5.35
N PHE A 303 -17.21 0.24 -5.74
CA PHE A 303 -16.05 0.73 -5.00
C PHE A 303 -16.30 2.06 -4.28
N CYS A 304 -17.30 2.84 -4.68
CA CYS A 304 -17.55 4.17 -4.13
C CYS A 304 -18.96 4.40 -3.59
N GLU A 305 -19.90 3.48 -3.85
CA GLU A 305 -21.22 3.45 -3.23
C GLU A 305 -21.28 2.28 -2.25
N ASN A 306 -22.20 2.29 -1.33
CA ASN A 306 -22.39 1.20 -0.35
C ASN A 306 -21.11 0.85 0.45
N ILE A 307 -20.17 1.79 0.55
CA ILE A 307 -19.02 1.62 1.42
C ILE A 307 -19.52 1.64 2.87
N PRO A 308 -19.26 0.57 3.67
CA PRO A 308 -19.64 0.57 5.08
C PRO A 308 -19.01 1.72 5.83
N GLU A 309 -19.68 2.27 6.85
CA GLU A 309 -19.09 3.32 7.69
C GLU A 309 -17.77 2.92 8.37
N ARG A 310 -17.48 1.62 8.43
CA ARG A 310 -16.23 1.04 8.91
C ARG A 310 -15.15 0.85 7.82
N ALA A 311 -15.41 1.29 6.59
CA ALA A 311 -14.57 1.00 5.41
C ALA A 311 -13.29 1.84 5.32
N TRP A 312 -13.06 2.74 6.22
CA TRP A 312 -11.91 3.61 6.24
C TRP A 312 -11.11 3.45 7.54
N TYR A 313 -9.83 3.59 7.47
CA TYR A 313 -9.00 3.81 8.65
C TYR A 313 -8.65 5.30 8.79
N ILE A 314 -8.32 5.71 10.01
CA ILE A 314 -7.81 7.04 10.28
C ILE A 314 -6.29 6.98 10.30
N SER A 315 -5.68 7.82 9.49
CA SER A 315 -4.26 8.13 9.53
C SER A 315 -4.04 9.40 10.35
N ALA A 316 -2.99 9.45 11.15
CA ALA A 316 -2.60 10.66 11.86
C ALA A 316 -1.08 10.84 11.80
N THR A 317 -0.64 12.09 11.72
CA THR A 317 0.79 12.42 11.78
C THR A 317 1.05 13.22 13.04
N MET A 318 1.81 12.64 13.95
CA MET A 318 2.27 13.31 15.16
C MET A 318 3.68 13.85 14.93
N THR A 319 3.84 15.16 15.08
CA THR A 319 5.14 15.81 15.13
C THR A 319 5.50 16.07 16.58
N MET A 320 6.47 15.35 17.13
CA MET A 320 7.06 15.64 18.44
C MET A 320 7.98 16.86 18.30
N LYS A 321 7.84 17.82 19.19
CA LYS A 321 8.56 19.11 19.14
C LYS A 321 9.88 19.10 19.91
N ASP A 322 10.06 18.09 20.76
CA ASP A 322 11.27 17.85 21.54
C ASP A 322 11.45 16.37 21.88
N ALA A 323 12.49 16.05 22.64
CA ALA A 323 12.85 14.69 23.03
C ALA A 323 12.02 14.09 24.20
N THR A 324 11.01 14.79 24.72
CA THR A 324 10.28 14.35 25.93
C THR A 324 9.65 12.98 25.79
N LEU A 325 9.12 12.65 24.61
CA LEU A 325 8.44 11.38 24.33
C LEU A 325 9.36 10.29 23.76
N GLU A 326 10.53 10.64 23.29
CA GLU A 326 11.47 9.68 22.67
C GLU A 326 11.77 8.45 23.52
N PRO A 327 11.99 8.56 24.84
CA PRO A 327 12.29 7.41 25.69
C PRO A 327 11.20 6.33 25.70
N TYR A 328 9.93 6.69 25.47
CA TYR A 328 8.83 5.74 25.42
C TYR A 328 8.89 4.87 24.16
N PHE A 329 9.32 5.44 23.04
CA PHE A 329 9.53 4.71 21.78
C PHE A 329 10.84 3.91 21.82
N GLU A 330 11.93 4.51 22.26
CA GLU A 330 13.25 3.87 22.34
C GLU A 330 13.28 2.68 23.29
N ARG A 331 12.46 2.73 24.34
CA ARG A 331 12.25 1.56 25.22
C ARG A 331 11.76 0.32 24.44
N LEU A 332 10.89 0.53 23.44
CA LEU A 332 10.34 -0.53 22.60
C LEU A 332 11.33 -0.96 21.52
N THR A 333 11.86 0.00 20.80
CA THR A 333 12.67 -0.23 19.60
C THR A 333 14.11 -0.59 19.91
N LYS A 334 14.61 -0.23 21.12
CA LYS A 334 16.04 -0.35 21.50
C LYS A 334 16.96 0.37 20.51
N ARG A 335 16.50 1.47 19.97
CA ARG A 335 17.21 2.31 19.01
C ARG A 335 16.99 3.78 19.34
N ASP A 336 18.05 4.57 19.21
CA ASP A 336 17.98 6.01 19.19
C ASP A 336 17.25 6.47 17.92
N ILE A 337 16.32 7.39 18.06
CA ILE A 337 15.51 7.91 16.96
C ILE A 337 16.37 8.66 15.93
N HIS A 338 17.43 9.32 16.37
CA HIS A 338 18.27 10.18 15.55
C HIS A 338 19.46 9.45 14.88
N GLN A 339 19.49 8.12 14.91
CA GLN A 339 20.52 7.32 14.23
C GLN A 339 20.37 7.23 12.70
N HIS A 340 19.49 8.00 12.09
CA HIS A 340 19.20 7.98 10.65
C HIS A 340 18.78 6.61 10.09
N ARG A 341 18.23 5.73 10.95
CA ARG A 341 17.63 4.45 10.61
C ARG A 341 16.12 4.51 10.73
N VAL A 342 15.41 3.55 10.10
CA VAL A 342 13.98 3.35 10.40
C VAL A 342 13.87 2.86 11.84
N ASN A 343 13.47 3.74 12.74
CA ASN A 343 13.55 3.48 14.19
C ASN A 343 12.74 2.27 14.59
N THR A 344 11.48 2.17 14.14
CA THR A 344 10.59 1.04 14.42
C THR A 344 10.83 -0.16 13.50
N GLY A 345 11.58 0.01 12.41
CA GLY A 345 11.74 -1.00 11.36
C GLY A 345 10.51 -1.19 10.49
N GLY A 346 9.47 -0.41 10.69
CA GLY A 346 8.14 -0.48 10.09
C GLY A 346 7.06 -0.39 11.17
N ILE A 347 5.91 -1.02 10.96
CA ILE A 347 4.74 -0.90 11.82
C ILE A 347 4.92 -1.65 13.15
N ILE A 348 4.71 -0.96 14.26
CA ILE A 348 4.44 -1.56 15.58
C ILE A 348 2.93 -1.51 15.83
N THR A 349 2.33 -2.64 16.17
CA THR A 349 0.89 -2.79 16.41
C THR A 349 0.59 -3.05 17.88
N VAL A 350 -0.44 -2.38 18.38
CA VAL A 350 -0.98 -2.56 19.73
C VAL A 350 -2.09 -3.60 19.69
N THR A 351 -1.82 -4.83 20.11
CA THR A 351 -2.75 -5.96 19.93
C THR A 351 -3.99 -5.92 20.79
N ASP A 352 -3.96 -5.23 21.92
CA ASP A 352 -5.10 -5.00 22.81
C ASP A 352 -5.77 -3.64 22.62
N SER A 353 -5.43 -2.92 21.56
CA SER A 353 -6.12 -1.69 21.16
C SER A 353 -7.44 -1.99 20.46
N ASN A 354 -8.51 -1.39 20.93
CA ASN A 354 -9.82 -1.43 20.28
C ASN A 354 -9.80 -0.83 18.87
N TRP A 355 -8.85 0.06 18.58
CA TRP A 355 -8.64 0.66 17.26
C TRP A 355 -7.69 -0.14 16.37
N MET A 356 -7.10 -1.23 16.85
CA MET A 356 -5.95 -1.88 16.22
C MET A 356 -4.86 -0.84 15.91
N LEU A 357 -4.61 0.04 16.90
CA LEU A 357 -3.71 1.18 16.76
C LEU A 357 -2.30 0.70 16.40
N SER A 358 -1.74 1.34 15.40
CA SER A 358 -0.39 1.05 14.93
C SER A 358 0.38 2.36 14.69
N PHE A 359 1.71 2.29 14.73
CA PHE A 359 2.55 3.44 14.48
C PHE A 359 3.88 3.06 13.86
N THR A 360 4.49 4.03 13.15
CA THR A 360 5.82 3.88 12.55
C THR A 360 6.61 5.16 12.76
N ILE A 361 7.87 5.02 13.16
CA ILE A 361 8.87 6.08 13.10
C ILE A 361 9.85 5.72 11.98
N HIS A 362 9.67 6.41 10.86
CA HIS A 362 10.54 6.30 9.71
C HIS A 362 11.94 6.84 10.02
N ARG A 363 12.84 6.74 9.06
CA ARG A 363 14.16 7.40 9.13
C ARG A 363 13.96 8.91 9.34
N GLN A 364 14.69 9.48 10.31
CA GLN A 364 14.63 10.91 10.60
C GLN A 364 15.88 11.62 10.05
N PRO A 365 15.76 12.81 9.46
CA PRO A 365 14.51 13.50 9.16
C PRO A 365 13.71 12.76 8.07
N HIS A 366 12.37 12.70 8.21
CA HIS A 366 11.49 12.10 7.20
C HIS A 366 11.10 13.10 6.09
N PHE A 367 11.18 14.39 6.40
CA PHE A 367 11.00 15.50 5.46
C PHE A 367 12.30 16.31 5.38
N LYS A 368 12.68 16.74 4.19
CA LYS A 368 13.94 17.50 4.00
C LYS A 368 13.95 18.83 4.76
N ASP A 369 12.80 19.43 4.96
CA ASP A 369 12.63 20.68 5.70
C ASP A 369 12.27 20.50 7.19
N GLN A 370 12.32 19.26 7.70
CA GLN A 370 12.06 18.94 9.09
C GLN A 370 13.14 19.55 9.98
N LYS A 371 12.73 20.19 11.08
CA LYS A 371 13.67 20.74 12.03
C LYS A 371 14.41 19.65 12.80
N GLU A 372 15.64 19.91 13.18
CA GLU A 372 16.53 18.95 13.85
C GLU A 372 15.96 18.40 15.17
N ASN A 373 15.18 19.22 15.89
CA ASN A 373 14.57 18.83 17.16
C ASN A 373 13.15 18.23 17.00
N GLU A 374 12.65 18.08 15.77
CA GLU A 374 11.34 17.50 15.50
C GLU A 374 11.50 16.03 15.12
N THR A 375 10.59 15.19 15.62
CA THR A 375 10.44 13.80 15.19
C THR A 375 9.02 13.57 14.68
N VAL A 376 8.91 12.99 13.48
CA VAL A 376 7.61 12.72 12.85
C VAL A 376 7.25 11.26 13.00
N VAL A 377 6.07 10.99 13.55
CA VAL A 377 5.52 9.66 13.79
C VAL A 377 4.24 9.49 12.98
N TRP A 378 4.16 8.45 12.19
CA TRP A 378 2.91 8.05 11.55
C TRP A 378 2.13 7.13 12.48
N ILE A 379 0.85 7.42 12.65
CA ILE A 379 -0.10 6.66 13.47
C ILE A 379 -1.25 6.26 12.56
N TYR A 380 -1.77 5.05 12.71
CA TYR A 380 -3.05 4.72 12.12
C TYR A 380 -3.89 3.79 13.00
N ALA A 381 -5.21 3.96 12.88
CA ALA A 381 -6.21 3.18 13.55
C ALA A 381 -7.04 2.44 12.50
N LEU A 382 -6.89 1.12 12.45
CA LEU A 382 -7.52 0.30 11.43
C LEU A 382 -9.02 0.11 11.71
N TYR A 383 -9.40 -0.13 12.99
CA TYR A 383 -10.79 -0.29 13.38
C TYR A 383 -11.38 1.05 13.80
N SER A 384 -12.06 1.71 12.87
CA SER A 384 -12.48 3.11 13.03
C SER A 384 -13.84 3.31 13.69
N ASP A 385 -14.62 2.25 13.89
CA ASP A 385 -16.02 2.29 14.35
C ASP A 385 -16.20 1.98 15.83
N THR A 386 -15.14 1.62 16.55
CA THR A 386 -15.18 1.29 17.98
C THR A 386 -14.60 2.39 18.86
N PRO A 387 -15.08 2.57 20.10
CA PRO A 387 -14.45 3.46 21.07
C PRO A 387 -13.06 2.95 21.49
N GLY A 388 -12.10 3.87 21.65
CA GLY A 388 -10.76 3.56 22.12
C GLY A 388 -10.72 3.03 23.56
N ASN A 389 -9.53 2.58 23.97
CA ASN A 389 -9.31 2.03 25.30
C ASN A 389 -9.25 3.13 26.37
N TYR A 390 -8.61 4.24 26.07
CA TYR A 390 -8.46 5.41 26.92
C TYR A 390 -9.46 6.51 26.53
N ILE A 391 -9.42 6.93 25.27
CA ILE A 391 -10.39 7.85 24.68
C ILE A 391 -11.64 7.04 24.29
N LYS A 392 -12.74 7.24 25.02
CA LYS A 392 -14.00 6.51 24.84
C LYS A 392 -14.82 7.04 23.65
N LYS A 393 -14.14 7.33 22.52
CA LYS A 393 -14.74 7.77 21.25
C LYS A 393 -14.22 6.91 20.12
N ARG A 394 -14.95 6.85 18.99
CA ARG A 394 -14.44 6.32 17.73
C ARG A 394 -13.30 7.22 17.26
N VAL A 395 -12.28 6.66 16.66
CA VAL A 395 -11.12 7.45 16.22
C VAL A 395 -11.49 8.53 15.20
N VAL A 396 -12.51 8.31 14.37
CA VAL A 396 -12.98 9.31 13.40
C VAL A 396 -13.53 10.59 14.06
N ASP A 397 -13.98 10.49 15.31
CA ASP A 397 -14.54 11.60 16.09
C ASP A 397 -13.48 12.28 16.98
N CYS A 398 -12.21 11.83 16.89
CA CYS A 398 -11.14 12.31 17.76
C CYS A 398 -10.36 13.47 17.14
N THR A 399 -9.95 14.40 17.99
CA THR A 399 -8.95 15.42 17.67
C THR A 399 -7.55 14.80 17.59
N GLY A 400 -6.58 15.52 17.05
CA GLY A 400 -5.19 15.08 17.08
C GLY A 400 -4.65 14.88 18.51
N GLU A 401 -5.04 15.75 19.45
CA GLU A 401 -4.70 15.61 20.86
C GLU A 401 -5.24 14.31 21.45
N GLU A 402 -6.52 13.98 21.21
CA GLU A 402 -7.15 12.75 21.70
C GLU A 402 -6.51 11.48 21.10
N ILE A 403 -6.15 11.49 19.82
CA ILE A 403 -5.41 10.38 19.20
C ILE A 403 -4.04 10.20 19.84
N THR A 404 -3.39 11.30 20.17
CA THR A 404 -2.11 11.26 20.90
C THR A 404 -2.29 10.72 22.30
N GLU A 405 -3.31 11.15 23.06
CA GLU A 405 -3.60 10.61 24.40
C GLU A 405 -3.77 9.08 24.37
N GLU A 406 -4.52 8.55 23.39
CA GLU A 406 -4.71 7.11 23.21
C GLU A 406 -3.38 6.39 22.93
N LEU A 407 -2.53 6.96 22.04
CA LEU A 407 -1.21 6.41 21.77
C LEU A 407 -0.32 6.41 23.03
N LEU A 408 -0.26 7.52 23.75
CA LEU A 408 0.54 7.66 24.95
C LEU A 408 0.10 6.68 26.06
N TYR A 409 -1.21 6.46 26.19
CA TYR A 409 -1.74 5.41 27.05
C TYR A 409 -1.16 4.04 26.69
N HIS A 410 -1.20 3.66 25.43
CA HIS A 410 -0.67 2.38 24.95
C HIS A 410 0.87 2.29 25.02
N LEU A 411 1.57 3.40 25.00
CA LEU A 411 3.01 3.46 25.23
C LEU A 411 3.40 3.39 26.72
N GLY A 412 2.43 3.37 27.64
CA GLY A 412 2.66 3.27 29.07
C GLY A 412 3.14 4.57 29.71
N VAL A 413 2.79 5.71 29.14
CA VAL A 413 2.96 7.01 29.78
C VAL A 413 2.10 7.05 31.05
N PRO A 414 2.61 7.53 32.20
CA PRO A 414 1.82 7.69 33.41
C PRO A 414 0.54 8.51 33.18
N ASP A 415 -0.57 8.08 33.77
CA ASP A 415 -1.90 8.65 33.49
C ASP A 415 -1.98 10.15 33.77
N ASP A 416 -1.27 10.61 34.80
CA ASP A 416 -1.18 12.03 35.17
C ASP A 416 -0.36 12.89 34.21
N LEU A 417 0.42 12.26 33.35
CA LEU A 417 1.25 12.92 32.32
C LEU A 417 0.68 12.85 30.90
N ILE A 418 -0.28 11.94 30.64
CA ILE A 418 -0.82 11.74 29.29
C ILE A 418 -1.34 13.05 28.69
N LYS A 419 -2.26 13.73 29.37
CA LYS A 419 -2.82 15.00 28.88
C LYS A 419 -1.76 16.08 28.70
N LYS A 420 -0.79 16.15 29.62
CA LYS A 420 0.28 17.13 29.54
C LYS A 420 1.12 16.92 28.28
N TYR A 421 1.54 15.68 28.02
CA TYR A 421 2.43 15.36 26.91
C TYR A 421 1.71 15.26 25.57
N ALA A 422 0.40 15.06 25.57
CA ALA A 422 -0.42 15.18 24.37
C ALA A 422 -0.70 16.63 23.96
N GLY A 423 -0.46 17.59 24.84
CA GLY A 423 -0.72 19.01 24.58
C GLY A 423 0.20 19.62 23.51
N GLU A 424 -0.25 20.74 22.95
CA GLU A 424 0.41 21.44 21.84
C GLU A 424 1.83 21.93 22.12
N ASP A 425 2.21 22.07 23.39
CA ASP A 425 3.59 22.43 23.76
C ASP A 425 4.59 21.33 23.39
N TYR A 426 4.16 20.07 23.36
CA TYR A 426 5.01 18.89 23.12
C TYR A 426 4.83 18.29 21.73
N VAL A 427 3.61 18.31 21.22
CA VAL A 427 3.28 17.64 19.95
C VAL A 427 2.32 18.46 19.10
N ASN A 428 2.29 18.17 17.80
CA ASN A 428 1.22 18.58 16.90
C ASN A 428 0.78 17.34 16.11
N THR A 429 -0.48 16.95 16.27
CA THR A 429 -1.01 15.73 15.62
C THR A 429 -2.14 16.09 14.68
N ILE A 430 -2.04 15.65 13.43
CA ILE A 430 -3.00 15.96 12.37
C ILE A 430 -3.71 14.68 11.96
N PRO A 431 -4.99 14.49 12.32
CA PRO A 431 -5.80 13.39 11.83
C PRO A 431 -6.20 13.61 10.38
N VAL A 432 -6.24 12.52 9.61
CA VAL A 432 -6.66 12.50 8.21
C VAL A 432 -7.74 11.46 8.03
N TYR A 433 -8.90 11.88 7.56
CA TYR A 433 -9.99 11.01 7.17
C TYR A 433 -9.92 10.74 5.66
N MET A 434 -9.94 9.46 5.28
CA MET A 434 -9.79 9.02 3.89
C MET A 434 -10.95 8.10 3.50
N PRO A 435 -12.04 8.63 2.96
CA PRO A 435 -13.30 7.89 2.77
C PRO A 435 -13.19 6.69 1.82
N TYR A 436 -12.22 6.69 0.91
CA TYR A 436 -12.07 5.64 -0.13
C TYR A 436 -10.78 4.85 0.00
N VAL A 437 -10.08 4.94 1.14
CA VAL A 437 -8.76 4.33 1.31
C VAL A 437 -8.73 2.82 1.10
N THR A 438 -9.81 2.12 1.44
CA THR A 438 -9.96 0.67 1.26
C THR A 438 -10.90 0.28 0.10
N ALA A 439 -11.24 1.23 -0.79
CA ALA A 439 -12.21 1.03 -1.86
C ALA A 439 -11.94 -0.23 -2.70
N TYR A 440 -10.68 -0.48 -3.04
CA TYR A 440 -10.33 -1.64 -3.88
C TYR A 440 -10.25 -2.98 -3.15
N PHE A 441 -10.50 -3.00 -1.85
CA PHE A 441 -10.69 -4.21 -1.05
C PHE A 441 -12.17 -4.61 -0.89
N GLN A 442 -13.09 -3.86 -1.48
CA GLN A 442 -14.53 -4.18 -1.48
C GLN A 442 -14.81 -5.52 -2.17
N LEU A 443 -15.92 -6.14 -1.78
CA LEU A 443 -16.44 -7.33 -2.47
C LEU A 443 -16.74 -7.00 -3.94
N ARG A 444 -16.13 -7.72 -4.84
CA ARG A 444 -16.25 -7.49 -6.28
C ARG A 444 -16.33 -8.78 -7.07
N LYS A 445 -16.70 -8.63 -8.33
CA LYS A 445 -16.72 -9.69 -9.34
C LYS A 445 -15.73 -9.38 -10.45
N LYS A 446 -15.46 -10.37 -11.26
CA LYS A 446 -14.71 -10.19 -12.51
C LYS A 446 -15.43 -9.17 -13.40
N GLY A 447 -14.70 -8.19 -13.93
CA GLY A 447 -15.24 -7.12 -14.78
C GLY A 447 -15.72 -5.87 -14.03
N ASP A 448 -15.76 -5.87 -12.70
CA ASP A 448 -16.07 -4.65 -11.95
C ASP A 448 -14.96 -3.59 -12.06
N ARG A 449 -13.71 -4.03 -12.21
CA ARG A 449 -12.60 -3.15 -12.65
C ARG A 449 -12.40 -3.31 -14.15
N PRO A 450 -12.16 -2.22 -14.91
CA PRO A 450 -11.87 -2.31 -16.33
C PRO A 450 -10.48 -2.92 -16.57
N ASP A 451 -10.34 -3.69 -17.63
CA ASP A 451 -9.01 -4.16 -18.06
C ASP A 451 -8.10 -2.96 -18.40
N VAL A 452 -6.79 -3.11 -18.22
CA VAL A 452 -5.80 -2.06 -18.55
C VAL A 452 -5.95 -1.58 -19.98
N VAL A 453 -6.14 -2.49 -20.94
CA VAL A 453 -6.54 -2.16 -22.31
C VAL A 453 -7.77 -3.00 -22.63
N PRO A 454 -9.00 -2.44 -22.51
CA PRO A 454 -10.21 -3.18 -22.84
C PRO A 454 -10.20 -3.72 -24.26
N ALA A 455 -10.80 -4.88 -24.46
CA ALA A 455 -10.86 -5.51 -25.79
C ALA A 455 -11.45 -4.54 -26.84
N GLY A 456 -10.77 -4.41 -27.98
CA GLY A 456 -11.16 -3.49 -29.04
C GLY A 456 -10.73 -2.02 -28.82
N SER A 457 -10.02 -1.71 -27.73
CA SER A 457 -9.46 -0.37 -27.55
C SER A 457 -8.40 -0.06 -28.60
N ARG A 458 -8.55 1.10 -29.26
CA ARG A 458 -7.63 1.59 -30.28
C ARG A 458 -6.62 2.58 -29.67
N ASN A 459 -7.08 3.47 -28.80
CA ASN A 459 -6.30 4.57 -28.28
C ASN A 459 -6.64 4.91 -26.81
N LEU A 460 -7.31 4.01 -26.09
CA LEU A 460 -7.73 4.21 -24.72
C LEU A 460 -7.20 3.10 -23.84
N GLY A 461 -6.58 3.47 -22.71
CA GLY A 461 -6.16 2.54 -21.67
C GLY A 461 -6.50 3.06 -20.28
N PHE A 462 -6.58 2.15 -19.31
CA PHE A 462 -6.83 2.42 -17.90
C PHE A 462 -5.61 1.99 -17.09
N ILE A 463 -5.16 2.85 -16.19
CA ILE A 463 -3.94 2.63 -15.42
C ILE A 463 -4.13 2.97 -13.95
N GLY A 464 -3.32 2.39 -13.08
CA GLY A 464 -3.43 2.59 -11.62
C GLY A 464 -4.34 1.57 -10.95
N ASN A 465 -4.67 1.84 -9.70
CA ASN A 465 -5.32 0.85 -8.81
C ASN A 465 -6.72 0.41 -9.26
N PHE A 466 -7.43 1.22 -10.03
CA PHE A 466 -8.78 0.87 -10.48
C PHE A 466 -8.82 -0.08 -11.68
N ALA A 467 -7.75 -0.14 -12.45
CA ALA A 467 -7.65 -1.04 -13.61
C ALA A 467 -7.30 -2.47 -13.18
N GLU A 468 -7.77 -3.45 -13.91
CA GLU A 468 -7.44 -4.86 -13.72
C GLU A 468 -6.24 -5.24 -14.59
N SER A 469 -5.08 -5.49 -13.95
CA SER A 469 -3.91 -6.01 -14.64
C SER A 469 -4.12 -7.47 -15.04
N PRO A 470 -3.77 -7.88 -16.27
CA PRO A 470 -3.84 -9.27 -16.69
C PRO A 470 -2.94 -10.19 -15.87
N THR A 471 -1.91 -9.65 -15.23
CA THR A 471 -0.98 -10.39 -14.36
C THR A 471 -1.53 -10.63 -12.96
N ARG A 472 -2.66 -10.00 -12.59
CA ARG A 472 -3.31 -10.13 -11.28
C ARG A 472 -2.40 -9.78 -10.11
N ASP A 473 -1.52 -8.80 -10.29
CA ASP A 473 -0.71 -8.23 -9.21
C ASP A 473 -1.60 -7.52 -8.18
N THR A 474 -1.04 -7.15 -7.04
CA THR A 474 -1.79 -6.60 -5.91
C THR A 474 -1.95 -5.09 -5.99
N VAL A 475 -3.19 -4.62 -5.84
CA VAL A 475 -3.51 -3.18 -5.74
C VAL A 475 -2.82 -2.53 -4.53
N PHE A 476 -2.80 -1.22 -4.46
CA PHE A 476 -2.18 -0.36 -3.43
C PHE A 476 -0.65 -0.37 -3.38
N THR A 477 0.01 -1.20 -4.16
CA THR A 477 1.46 -1.11 -4.30
C THR A 477 1.85 -0.06 -5.35
N THR A 478 2.99 0.58 -5.17
CA THR A 478 3.55 1.47 -6.19
C THR A 478 3.87 0.69 -7.47
N GLU A 479 4.25 -0.58 -7.32
CA GLU A 479 4.47 -1.52 -8.42
C GLU A 479 3.23 -1.64 -9.29
N TYR A 480 2.04 -1.84 -8.72
CA TYR A 480 0.79 -2.00 -9.47
C TYR A 480 0.51 -0.79 -10.37
N SER A 481 0.72 0.42 -9.84
CA SER A 481 0.53 1.64 -10.61
C SER A 481 1.50 1.75 -11.79
N VAL A 482 2.76 1.36 -11.58
CA VAL A 482 3.80 1.40 -12.65
C VAL A 482 3.59 0.28 -13.65
N ARG A 483 3.24 -0.93 -13.20
CA ARG A 483 2.97 -2.10 -14.05
C ARG A 483 1.82 -1.83 -15.01
N THR A 484 0.68 -1.37 -14.51
CA THR A 484 -0.48 -1.05 -15.37
C THR A 484 -0.16 0.04 -16.38
N ALA A 485 0.67 1.01 -16.02
CA ALA A 485 1.15 2.05 -16.95
C ALA A 485 2.05 1.44 -18.04
N MET A 486 2.98 0.56 -17.68
CA MET A 486 3.84 -0.14 -18.64
C MET A 486 3.02 -1.04 -19.59
N GLU A 487 2.09 -1.82 -19.04
CA GLU A 487 1.17 -2.68 -19.81
C GLU A 487 0.37 -1.88 -20.84
N ALA A 488 -0.21 -0.74 -20.44
CA ALA A 488 -0.99 0.12 -21.31
C ALA A 488 -0.13 0.73 -22.43
N VAL A 489 1.01 1.32 -22.08
CA VAL A 489 1.91 1.99 -23.03
C VAL A 489 2.46 0.98 -24.03
N TYR A 490 2.93 -0.18 -23.57
CA TYR A 490 3.52 -1.19 -24.46
C TYR A 490 2.49 -1.79 -25.40
N SER A 491 1.27 -2.03 -24.92
CA SER A 491 0.19 -2.55 -25.74
C SER A 491 -0.29 -1.56 -26.80
N LEU A 492 -0.59 -0.32 -26.40
CA LEU A 492 -1.19 0.68 -27.29
C LEU A 492 -0.17 1.27 -28.29
N LEU A 493 1.09 1.33 -27.93
CA LEU A 493 2.17 1.88 -28.76
C LEU A 493 3.01 0.81 -29.44
N ASN A 494 2.65 -0.47 -29.30
CA ASN A 494 3.37 -1.61 -29.89
C ASN A 494 4.87 -1.58 -29.57
N VAL A 495 5.22 -1.32 -28.32
CA VAL A 495 6.62 -1.34 -27.87
C VAL A 495 7.12 -2.78 -27.92
N ASP A 496 8.18 -3.03 -28.69
CA ASP A 496 8.79 -4.36 -28.82
C ASP A 496 9.67 -4.69 -27.60
N ARG A 497 9.00 -4.77 -26.44
CA ARG A 497 9.60 -5.13 -25.16
C ARG A 497 8.54 -5.76 -24.27
N GLY A 498 8.87 -6.89 -23.63
CA GLY A 498 7.98 -7.52 -22.67
C GLY A 498 7.86 -6.71 -21.36
N VAL A 499 6.69 -6.71 -20.77
CA VAL A 499 6.50 -6.25 -19.39
C VAL A 499 7.13 -7.30 -18.47
N PRO A 500 7.97 -6.93 -17.49
CA PRO A 500 8.52 -7.88 -16.52
C PRO A 500 7.42 -8.69 -15.84
N GLU A 501 7.63 -9.98 -15.68
CA GLU A 501 6.68 -10.83 -14.96
C GLU A 501 6.59 -10.42 -13.48
N VAL A 502 5.43 -10.66 -12.86
CA VAL A 502 5.29 -10.56 -11.41
C VAL A 502 6.17 -11.64 -10.79
N PHE A 503 6.90 -11.30 -9.72
CA PHE A 503 7.64 -12.31 -8.98
C PHE A 503 6.68 -13.32 -8.36
N ASP A 504 6.58 -14.47 -9.00
CA ASP A 504 5.55 -15.47 -8.69
C ASP A 504 6.13 -16.60 -7.84
N SER A 505 6.37 -16.30 -6.57
CA SER A 505 6.99 -17.20 -5.60
C SER A 505 6.18 -18.45 -5.27
N VAL A 506 4.87 -18.47 -5.56
CA VAL A 506 4.02 -19.66 -5.34
C VAL A 506 4.36 -20.82 -6.29
N TYR A 507 5.11 -20.58 -7.34
CA TYR A 507 5.63 -21.63 -8.22
C TYR A 507 7.08 -22.03 -7.94
N ASP A 508 7.76 -21.36 -6.99
CA ASP A 508 9.08 -21.78 -6.50
C ASP A 508 8.92 -22.71 -5.31
N ILE A 509 9.28 -23.99 -5.51
CA ILE A 509 9.17 -25.00 -4.44
C ILE A 509 9.97 -24.63 -3.19
N ARG A 510 11.10 -23.92 -3.33
CA ARG A 510 11.92 -23.49 -2.19
C ARG A 510 11.19 -22.47 -1.35
N GLU A 511 10.52 -21.52 -1.98
CA GLU A 511 9.71 -20.52 -1.29
C GLU A 511 8.49 -21.16 -0.60
N LEU A 512 7.85 -22.12 -1.24
CA LEU A 512 6.72 -22.85 -0.64
C LEU A 512 7.15 -23.69 0.57
N LEU A 513 8.30 -24.36 0.50
CA LEU A 513 8.85 -25.12 1.62
C LEU A 513 9.27 -24.19 2.77
N LYS A 514 9.93 -23.07 2.46
CA LYS A 514 10.26 -22.03 3.43
C LYS A 514 8.98 -21.49 4.10
N ALA A 515 7.97 -21.15 3.34
CA ALA A 515 6.69 -20.67 3.86
C ALA A 515 6.03 -21.73 4.76
N THR A 516 6.07 -23.00 4.36
CA THR A 516 5.55 -24.11 5.20
C THR A 516 6.21 -24.15 6.55
N TYR A 517 7.52 -24.02 6.61
CA TYR A 517 8.28 -24.00 7.87
C TYR A 517 7.88 -22.83 8.77
N TYR A 518 7.89 -21.62 8.23
CA TYR A 518 7.60 -20.41 9.03
C TYR A 518 6.13 -20.30 9.43
N LEU A 519 5.18 -20.63 8.56
CA LEU A 519 3.73 -20.62 8.89
C LEU A 519 3.36 -21.66 9.94
N ASN A 520 4.16 -22.69 10.13
CA ASN A 520 4.00 -23.69 11.18
C ASN A 520 4.94 -23.47 12.37
N ASP A 521 5.29 -22.22 12.66
CA ASP A 521 6.08 -21.81 13.83
C ASP A 521 7.44 -22.51 13.92
N LYS A 522 8.09 -22.67 12.78
CA LYS A 522 9.43 -23.29 12.63
C LYS A 522 9.50 -24.75 13.11
N LYS A 523 8.39 -25.49 12.95
CA LYS A 523 8.31 -26.91 13.29
C LYS A 523 8.70 -27.79 12.10
N PRO A 524 9.39 -28.91 12.31
CA PRO A 524 9.53 -29.95 11.29
C PRO A 524 8.19 -30.62 10.96
N ILE A 525 8.08 -31.22 9.78
CA ILE A 525 6.82 -31.76 9.24
C ILE A 525 6.13 -32.74 10.18
N ASP A 526 6.90 -33.59 10.88
CA ASP A 526 6.36 -34.60 11.81
C ASP A 526 5.74 -34.02 13.09
N GLN A 527 5.99 -32.73 13.36
CA GLN A 527 5.45 -31.97 14.50
C GLN A 527 4.33 -31.00 14.12
N MET A 528 4.05 -30.86 12.82
CA MET A 528 3.00 -29.96 12.34
C MET A 528 1.59 -30.55 12.55
N ASP A 529 0.62 -29.65 12.68
CA ASP A 529 -0.82 -29.99 12.72
C ASP A 529 -1.36 -30.15 11.30
N LEU A 530 -0.90 -31.18 10.59
CA LEU A 530 -1.35 -31.47 9.24
C LEU A 530 -2.70 -32.21 9.25
N PRO A 531 -3.56 -32.00 8.24
CA PRO A 531 -4.84 -32.69 8.09
C PRO A 531 -4.66 -34.16 7.62
N LEU A 532 -3.56 -34.80 8.03
CA LEU A 532 -3.18 -36.16 7.69
C LEU A 532 -2.80 -36.96 8.95
N PRO A 533 -3.10 -38.26 9.01
CA PRO A 533 -2.63 -39.10 10.11
C PRO A 533 -1.11 -39.10 10.20
N LYS A 534 -0.57 -38.97 11.40
CA LYS A 534 0.90 -38.96 11.66
C LYS A 534 1.62 -40.17 11.06
N ILE A 535 0.95 -41.35 11.01
CA ILE A 535 1.48 -42.55 10.37
C ILE A 535 1.69 -42.36 8.85
N ALA A 536 0.75 -41.68 8.20
CA ALA A 536 0.85 -41.40 6.75
C ALA A 536 2.00 -40.43 6.49
N VAL A 537 2.15 -39.38 7.32
CA VAL A 537 3.26 -38.41 7.24
C VAL A 537 4.60 -39.14 7.39
N LYS A 538 4.76 -39.97 8.43
CA LYS A 538 5.99 -40.79 8.65
C LYS A 538 6.25 -41.74 7.49
N GLY A 539 5.20 -42.32 6.91
CA GLY A 539 5.31 -43.20 5.74
C GLY A 539 5.78 -42.45 4.48
N ALA A 540 5.28 -41.23 4.25
CA ALA A 540 5.72 -40.38 3.18
C ALA A 540 7.19 -39.94 3.34
N LEU A 541 7.59 -39.53 4.56
CA LEU A 541 8.95 -39.12 4.86
C LEU A 541 9.96 -40.25 4.64
N LYS A 542 9.60 -41.52 4.96
CA LYS A 542 10.45 -42.68 4.64
C LYS A 542 10.65 -42.86 3.12
N LYS A 543 9.66 -42.53 2.30
CA LYS A 543 9.77 -42.71 0.84
C LYS A 543 10.67 -41.68 0.18
N VAL A 544 10.87 -40.52 0.80
CA VAL A 544 11.75 -39.50 0.26
C VAL A 544 13.20 -39.62 0.73
N GLN A 545 13.50 -40.53 1.66
CA GLN A 545 14.86 -40.78 2.11
C GLN A 545 15.79 -41.18 0.96
N GLY A 546 16.98 -40.56 0.90
CA GLY A 546 17.96 -40.78 -0.15
C GLY A 546 17.62 -40.14 -1.48
N THR A 547 16.56 -39.34 -1.58
CA THR A 547 16.20 -38.62 -2.77
C THR A 547 16.56 -37.13 -2.68
N TRP A 548 16.60 -36.44 -3.82
CA TRP A 548 16.76 -34.98 -3.88
C TRP A 548 15.69 -34.22 -3.05
N LEU A 549 14.48 -34.77 -2.93
CA LEU A 549 13.44 -34.15 -2.11
C LEU A 549 13.80 -34.15 -0.63
N GLU A 550 14.50 -35.17 -0.13
CA GLU A 550 15.02 -35.16 1.25
C GLU A 550 16.01 -34.01 1.47
N GLU A 551 16.88 -33.73 0.49
CA GLU A 551 17.84 -32.62 0.57
C GLU A 551 17.11 -31.29 0.65
N LEU A 552 16.11 -31.05 -0.21
CA LEU A 552 15.28 -29.85 -0.19
C LEU A 552 14.56 -29.66 1.15
N LEU A 553 13.98 -30.72 1.71
CA LEU A 553 13.29 -30.65 3.01
C LEU A 553 14.26 -30.33 4.15
N LYS A 554 15.50 -30.84 4.10
CA LYS A 554 16.55 -30.50 5.06
C LYS A 554 17.00 -29.05 4.94
N GLU A 555 17.20 -28.54 3.71
CA GLU A 555 17.53 -27.13 3.46
C GLU A 555 16.43 -26.20 3.99
N ALA A 556 15.17 -26.57 3.80
CA ALA A 556 14.02 -25.84 4.33
C ALA A 556 13.77 -26.05 5.84
N LYS A 557 14.61 -26.83 6.54
CA LYS A 557 14.48 -27.17 7.97
C LYS A 557 13.18 -27.91 8.33
N LEU A 558 12.61 -28.60 7.37
CA LEU A 558 11.37 -29.38 7.51
C LEU A 558 11.62 -30.83 7.96
N LEU A 559 12.87 -31.28 7.89
CA LEU A 559 13.34 -32.57 8.41
C LEU A 559 14.39 -32.38 9.49
#